data_96e8b179433a91bb33f78bebdd029661
#
_entry.id   96e8b179433a91bb33f78bebdd029661
#
_cell.length_a   1.000
_cell.length_b   1.000
_cell.length_c   1.000
_cell.angle_alpha   90.00
_cell.angle_beta   90.00
_cell.angle_gamma   90.00
#
_symmetry.space_group_name_H-M   'P 1'
#
loop_
_entity.id
_entity.type
_entity.pdbx_description
1 polymer ?
#
loop_
_entity_poly.entity_id
_entity_poly.type
_entity_poly.pdbx_seq_one_letter_code
_entity_poly.pdbx_strand_id
1 'polypeptide(L)'
;MSRLQAEHLYKVFGRRPEEAIRRLEGGADREELRADGITAAVIDASFTVEPGQIFVVMGLSGSGKSTLLRMLNGLLGPTFGRVLFDGQDLTALSPAELRAVRSRKISMVFQHFALFPHRSVLENAAYGLEVQGVPRPERERRAAEALALAGLAGWEDSWPDELSGGMQQRVGLARALATDADLLLMDESFSALDPLIRRDMQDQLLQLQKTLKKTIVFITHDLNEAMRLGDRIAVMRDGRIVQLGTAEDILITPATDYVASFTQDVDRTRVLTAGAIMADVQEARGPGRTAASPEEILAAAPARVTADTPIAELFTPCSTSTAPVAVVDERGELIGVVPGSRLLAVLGEPMTPQPPAAAAPAPSAPRTAPERTAAKAVAGA
;
A
#
# COMPACT_ATOMS: atom_id res chain seq x y z
N MET A 1 17.74 2.02 -2.25
CA MET A 1 16.29 1.71 -2.08
C MET A 1 15.55 3.02 -1.90
N SER A 2 14.50 3.23 -2.65
CA SER A 2 13.89 4.55 -2.84
C SER A 2 12.62 4.74 -2.02
N ARG A 3 12.52 5.87 -1.31
CA ARG A 3 11.41 6.27 -0.45
C ARG A 3 10.50 7.25 -1.18
N LEU A 4 9.18 6.99 -1.12
CA LEU A 4 8.16 7.89 -1.67
C LEU A 4 7.36 8.52 -0.54
N GLN A 5 7.15 9.84 -0.59
CA GLN A 5 6.33 10.56 0.39
C GLN A 5 5.32 11.45 -0.33
N ALA A 6 4.10 11.40 0.15
CA ALA A 6 3.01 12.31 -0.21
C ALA A 6 2.74 13.21 1.00
N GLU A 7 2.76 14.52 0.81
CA GLU A 7 2.55 15.49 1.88
C GLU A 7 1.43 16.44 1.51
N HIS A 8 0.32 16.34 2.26
CA HIS A 8 -0.86 17.19 2.13
C HIS A 8 -1.34 17.36 0.69
N LEU A 9 -1.46 16.24 -0.05
CA LEU A 9 -1.85 16.26 -1.46
C LEU A 9 -3.33 16.59 -1.61
N TYR A 10 -3.60 17.65 -2.35
CA TYR A 10 -4.94 17.99 -2.83
C TYR A 10 -4.97 17.99 -4.36
N LYS A 11 -6.05 17.49 -4.92
CA LYS A 11 -6.38 17.67 -6.33
C LYS A 11 -7.82 18.07 -6.50
N VAL A 12 -7.98 19.30 -6.95
CA VAL A 12 -9.28 19.91 -7.23
C VAL A 12 -9.36 20.27 -8.70
N PHE A 13 -10.40 19.82 -9.37
CA PHE A 13 -10.73 20.22 -10.74
C PHE A 13 -11.90 21.21 -10.70
N GLY A 14 -11.84 22.24 -11.53
CA GLY A 14 -12.86 23.26 -11.60
C GLY A 14 -12.28 24.67 -11.49
N ARG A 15 -13.17 25.64 -11.27
CA ARG A 15 -12.78 27.05 -11.12
C ARG A 15 -12.30 27.32 -9.69
N ARG A 16 -11.28 28.17 -9.53
CA ARG A 16 -10.73 28.63 -8.24
C ARG A 16 -10.38 27.48 -7.29
N PRO A 17 -9.49 26.55 -7.69
CA PRO A 17 -9.19 25.36 -6.90
C PRO A 17 -8.62 25.67 -5.51
N GLU A 18 -7.89 26.77 -5.33
CA GLU A 18 -7.35 27.19 -4.03
C GLU A 18 -8.44 27.64 -3.04
N GLU A 19 -9.49 28.30 -3.54
CA GLU A 19 -10.66 28.66 -2.72
C GLU A 19 -11.41 27.41 -2.28
N ALA A 20 -11.54 26.42 -3.16
CA ALA A 20 -12.14 25.15 -2.83
C ALA A 20 -11.37 24.39 -1.74
N ILE A 21 -10.02 24.44 -1.75
CA ILE A 21 -9.21 23.87 -0.67
C ILE A 21 -9.52 24.55 0.67
N ARG A 22 -9.56 25.88 0.72
CA ARG A 22 -9.91 26.61 1.95
C ARG A 22 -11.32 26.26 2.47
N ARG A 23 -12.28 26.04 1.58
CA ARG A 23 -13.63 25.57 1.95
C ARG A 23 -13.58 24.17 2.57
N LEU A 24 -12.80 23.24 1.99
CA LEU A 24 -12.60 21.88 2.51
C LEU A 24 -11.91 21.87 3.88
N GLU A 25 -10.93 22.76 4.09
CA GLU A 25 -10.27 22.96 5.38
C GLU A 25 -11.24 23.60 6.41
N GLY A 26 -12.16 24.42 5.96
CA GLY A 26 -13.24 25.02 6.76
C GLY A 26 -14.41 24.06 7.06
N GLY A 27 -14.33 22.79 6.61
CA GLY A 27 -15.33 21.75 6.91
C GLY A 27 -16.40 21.57 5.82
N ALA A 28 -16.33 22.25 4.68
CA ALA A 28 -17.20 21.95 3.55
C ALA A 28 -16.98 20.53 3.05
N ASP A 29 -18.06 19.87 2.64
CA ASP A 29 -17.95 18.52 2.09
C ASP A 29 -17.74 18.52 0.56
N ARG A 30 -17.48 17.33 0.02
CA ARG A 30 -17.24 17.12 -1.41
C ARG A 30 -18.48 17.38 -2.26
N GLU A 31 -19.67 17.11 -1.72
CA GLU A 31 -20.95 17.27 -2.45
C GLU A 31 -21.32 18.73 -2.58
N GLU A 32 -21.08 19.55 -1.57
CA GLU A 32 -21.25 21.01 -1.64
C GLU A 32 -20.39 21.62 -2.76
N LEU A 33 -19.12 21.19 -2.86
CA LEU A 33 -18.25 21.65 -3.93
C LEU A 33 -18.71 21.17 -5.30
N ARG A 34 -19.24 19.93 -5.38
CA ARG A 34 -19.77 19.36 -6.63
C ARG A 34 -21.00 20.13 -7.14
N ALA A 35 -21.84 20.62 -6.25
CA ALA A 35 -22.98 21.47 -6.62
C ALA A 35 -22.54 22.75 -7.31
N ASP A 36 -21.35 23.26 -6.97
CA ASP A 36 -20.71 24.44 -7.60
C ASP A 36 -19.90 24.08 -8.85
N GLY A 37 -19.97 22.85 -9.34
CA GLY A 37 -19.20 22.37 -10.50
C GLY A 37 -17.70 22.15 -10.22
N ILE A 38 -17.33 21.98 -8.94
CA ILE A 38 -15.96 21.74 -8.50
C ILE A 38 -15.84 20.26 -8.08
N THR A 39 -14.81 19.57 -8.56
CA THR A 39 -14.53 18.17 -8.20
C THR A 39 -13.26 18.09 -7.37
N ALA A 40 -13.40 17.83 -6.08
CA ALA A 40 -12.30 17.52 -5.18
C ALA A 40 -11.99 16.00 -5.31
N ALA A 41 -10.99 15.67 -6.08
CA ALA A 41 -10.64 14.26 -6.37
C ALA A 41 -9.73 13.64 -5.32
N VAL A 42 -8.81 14.43 -4.75
CA VAL A 42 -7.94 14.04 -3.64
C VAL A 42 -7.94 15.17 -2.62
N ILE A 43 -8.08 14.84 -1.35
CA ILE A 43 -8.25 15.78 -0.25
C ILE A 43 -7.33 15.37 0.90
N ASP A 44 -6.28 16.16 1.14
CA ASP A 44 -5.32 16.01 2.25
C ASP A 44 -4.71 14.61 2.37
N ALA A 45 -4.25 14.05 1.26
CA ALA A 45 -3.61 12.74 1.29
C ALA A 45 -2.15 12.87 1.72
N SER A 46 -1.80 12.26 2.87
CA SER A 46 -0.44 12.22 3.41
C SER A 46 -0.06 10.80 3.79
N PHE A 47 1.06 10.30 3.26
CA PHE A 47 1.60 8.98 3.60
C PHE A 47 3.07 8.85 3.16
N THR A 48 3.71 7.83 3.69
CA THR A 48 5.07 7.44 3.30
C THR A 48 5.09 5.98 2.88
N VAL A 49 5.79 5.68 1.80
CA VAL A 49 6.10 4.32 1.34
C VAL A 49 7.59 4.10 1.55
N GLU A 50 7.92 3.13 2.38
CA GLU A 50 9.30 2.83 2.72
C GLU A 50 9.98 2.01 1.59
N PRO A 51 11.31 2.06 1.50
CA PRO A 51 12.05 1.30 0.49
C PRO A 51 11.75 -0.19 0.54
N GLY A 52 11.40 -0.78 -0.60
CA GLY A 52 11.10 -2.21 -0.70
C GLY A 52 9.71 -2.61 -0.23
N GLN A 53 8.86 -1.66 0.12
CA GLN A 53 7.50 -1.87 0.60
C GLN A 53 6.50 -1.96 -0.56
N ILE A 54 5.50 -2.83 -0.41
CA ILE A 54 4.28 -2.80 -1.21
C ILE A 54 3.23 -1.99 -0.44
N PHE A 55 2.93 -0.81 -0.95
CA PHE A 55 1.92 0.07 -0.41
C PHE A 55 0.67 0.00 -1.27
N VAL A 56 -0.44 -0.45 -0.70
CA VAL A 56 -1.70 -0.59 -1.42
C VAL A 56 -2.60 0.60 -1.16
N VAL A 57 -3.19 1.16 -2.21
CA VAL A 57 -4.26 2.16 -2.12
C VAL A 57 -5.55 1.50 -2.61
N MET A 58 -6.50 1.29 -1.70
CA MET A 58 -7.78 0.67 -2.02
C MET A 58 -8.97 1.60 -1.80
N GLY A 59 -10.12 1.25 -2.36
CA GLY A 59 -11.37 1.99 -2.21
C GLY A 59 -12.28 1.81 -3.42
N LEU A 60 -13.55 2.22 -3.31
CA LEU A 60 -14.53 2.12 -4.39
C LEU A 60 -14.15 2.95 -5.62
N SER A 61 -14.82 2.70 -6.75
CA SER A 61 -14.70 3.52 -7.95
C SER A 61 -15.04 4.99 -7.62
N GLY A 62 -14.25 5.93 -8.16
CA GLY A 62 -14.44 7.37 -7.88
C GLY A 62 -13.88 7.87 -6.54
N SER A 63 -13.22 7.03 -5.72
CA SER A 63 -12.61 7.48 -4.45
C SER A 63 -11.34 8.32 -4.64
N GLY A 64 -10.79 8.44 -5.85
CA GLY A 64 -9.62 9.28 -6.15
C GLY A 64 -8.30 8.54 -6.35
N LYS A 65 -8.26 7.20 -6.26
CA LYS A 65 -7.05 6.36 -6.34
C LYS A 65 -6.18 6.62 -7.57
N SER A 66 -6.76 6.50 -8.78
CA SER A 66 -6.00 6.73 -10.02
C SER A 66 -5.56 8.19 -10.19
N THR A 67 -6.31 9.16 -9.61
CA THR A 67 -5.89 10.56 -9.54
C THR A 67 -4.66 10.71 -8.64
N LEU A 68 -4.69 10.06 -7.46
CA LEU A 68 -3.55 10.03 -6.55
C LEU A 68 -2.32 9.42 -7.23
N LEU A 69 -2.46 8.26 -7.89
CA LEU A 69 -1.34 7.61 -8.59
C LEU A 69 -0.72 8.51 -9.67
N ARG A 70 -1.58 9.22 -10.43
CA ARG A 70 -1.10 10.15 -11.46
C ARG A 70 -0.40 11.38 -10.89
N MET A 71 -0.67 11.75 -9.65
CA MET A 71 0.12 12.77 -8.94
C MET A 71 1.46 12.20 -8.50
N LEU A 72 1.51 10.97 -7.99
CA LEU A 72 2.74 10.33 -7.54
C LEU A 72 3.78 10.16 -8.66
N ASN A 73 3.35 9.94 -9.90
CA ASN A 73 4.26 9.85 -11.05
C ASN A 73 4.46 11.19 -11.79
N GLY A 74 3.88 12.29 -11.28
CA GLY A 74 3.99 13.61 -11.88
C GLY A 74 3.30 13.75 -13.26
N LEU A 75 2.39 12.83 -13.64
CA LEU A 75 1.52 13.00 -14.81
C LEU A 75 0.45 14.07 -14.57
N LEU A 76 0.08 14.24 -13.31
CA LEU A 76 -0.89 15.23 -12.86
C LEU A 76 -0.29 16.04 -11.71
N GLY A 77 -0.12 17.35 -11.89
CA GLY A 77 0.33 18.22 -10.81
C GLY A 77 -0.74 18.30 -9.71
N PRO A 78 -0.38 18.23 -8.43
CA PRO A 78 -1.30 18.52 -7.34
C PRO A 78 -1.77 19.98 -7.38
N THR A 79 -2.94 20.26 -6.82
CA THR A 79 -3.39 21.66 -6.60
C THR A 79 -2.67 22.27 -5.40
N PHE A 80 -2.38 21.43 -4.39
CA PHE A 80 -1.61 21.80 -3.21
C PHE A 80 -0.90 20.54 -2.67
N GLY A 81 0.15 20.76 -1.88
CA GLY A 81 0.99 19.69 -1.34
C GLY A 81 2.13 19.31 -2.26
N ARG A 82 2.91 18.31 -1.87
CA ARG A 82 4.10 17.88 -2.63
C ARG A 82 4.31 16.39 -2.61
N VAL A 83 5.01 15.90 -3.63
CA VAL A 83 5.45 14.51 -3.75
C VAL A 83 6.97 14.49 -3.70
N LEU A 84 7.51 13.81 -2.71
CA LEU A 84 8.96 13.63 -2.55
C LEU A 84 9.33 12.19 -2.94
N PHE A 85 10.34 12.06 -3.78
CA PHE A 85 10.95 10.78 -4.13
C PHE A 85 12.44 10.84 -3.85
N ASP A 86 12.93 10.02 -2.94
CA ASP A 86 14.31 10.09 -2.40
C ASP A 86 14.70 11.49 -1.92
N GLY A 87 13.78 12.20 -1.28
CA GLY A 87 13.99 13.57 -0.82
C GLY A 87 13.91 14.63 -1.92
N GLN A 88 13.77 14.26 -3.19
CA GLN A 88 13.59 15.19 -4.29
C GLN A 88 12.10 15.52 -4.48
N ASP A 89 11.74 16.78 -4.42
CA ASP A 89 10.38 17.25 -4.66
C ASP A 89 10.05 17.20 -6.17
N LEU A 90 9.22 16.22 -6.56
CA LEU A 90 8.79 16.04 -7.95
C LEU A 90 7.90 17.17 -8.44
N THR A 91 7.19 17.86 -7.53
CA THR A 91 6.25 18.94 -7.87
C THR A 91 6.95 20.24 -8.22
N ALA A 92 8.19 20.41 -7.76
CA ALA A 92 9.03 21.58 -8.03
C ALA A 92 9.92 21.45 -9.28
N LEU A 93 9.98 20.23 -9.89
CA LEU A 93 10.83 19.98 -11.04
C LEU A 93 10.32 20.66 -12.31
N SER A 94 11.26 21.07 -13.15
CA SER A 94 10.93 21.46 -14.53
C SER A 94 10.36 20.26 -15.32
N PRO A 95 9.59 20.51 -16.40
CA PRO A 95 9.07 19.42 -17.23
C PRO A 95 10.14 18.49 -17.81
N ALA A 96 11.36 18.98 -18.06
CA ALA A 96 12.48 18.20 -18.57
C ALA A 96 13.05 17.27 -17.48
N GLU A 97 13.29 17.80 -16.29
CA GLU A 97 13.76 17.03 -15.12
C GLU A 97 12.76 15.97 -14.71
N LEU A 98 11.46 16.32 -14.66
CA LEU A 98 10.40 15.38 -14.32
C LEU A 98 10.31 14.23 -15.35
N ARG A 99 10.47 14.52 -16.66
CA ARG A 99 10.55 13.47 -17.68
C ARG A 99 11.77 12.56 -17.46
N ALA A 100 12.92 13.13 -17.09
CA ALA A 100 14.12 12.36 -16.81
C ALA A 100 13.94 11.43 -15.58
N VAL A 101 13.32 11.91 -14.51
CA VAL A 101 12.98 11.09 -13.34
C VAL A 101 12.01 9.98 -13.73
N ARG A 102 10.91 10.30 -14.42
CA ARG A 102 9.91 9.33 -14.86
C ARG A 102 10.49 8.24 -15.76
N SER A 103 11.35 8.60 -16.70
CA SER A 103 11.89 7.62 -17.63
C SER A 103 12.89 6.66 -16.98
N ARG A 104 13.55 7.05 -15.90
CA ARG A 104 14.64 6.26 -15.30
C ARG A 104 14.30 5.65 -13.94
N LYS A 105 13.46 6.32 -13.14
CA LYS A 105 13.25 5.96 -11.73
C LYS A 105 11.83 5.48 -11.43
N ILE A 106 10.86 5.71 -12.32
CA ILE A 106 9.46 5.36 -12.10
C ILE A 106 8.96 4.54 -13.26
N SER A 107 8.46 3.34 -12.99
CA SER A 107 7.77 2.50 -13.98
C SER A 107 6.29 2.38 -13.63
N MET A 108 5.45 2.12 -14.63
CA MET A 108 4.02 1.99 -14.44
C MET A 108 3.46 0.78 -15.19
N VAL A 109 2.62 0.00 -14.49
CA VAL A 109 1.81 -1.08 -15.05
C VAL A 109 0.35 -0.61 -15.07
N PHE A 110 -0.28 -0.70 -16.24
CA PHE A 110 -1.62 -0.17 -16.48
C PHE A 110 -2.70 -1.26 -16.39
N GLN A 111 -3.92 -0.86 -16.12
CA GLN A 111 -5.10 -1.71 -16.06
C GLN A 111 -5.39 -2.42 -17.41
N HIS A 112 -5.24 -1.73 -18.52
CA HIS A 112 -5.51 -2.24 -19.89
C HIS A 112 -4.22 -2.50 -20.65
N PHE A 113 -3.29 -3.24 -20.08
CA PHE A 113 -2.02 -3.70 -20.63
C PHE A 113 -1.17 -2.61 -21.33
N ALA A 114 -1.78 -1.71 -22.09
CA ALA A 114 -1.18 -0.61 -22.85
C ALA A 114 0.00 -1.09 -23.74
N LEU A 115 -0.17 -2.22 -24.38
CA LEU A 115 0.80 -2.76 -25.34
C LEU A 115 0.62 -2.11 -26.71
N PHE A 116 1.72 -1.94 -27.41
CA PHE A 116 1.74 -1.48 -28.80
C PHE A 116 1.43 -2.67 -29.73
N PRO A 117 0.27 -2.67 -30.44
CA PRO A 117 -0.13 -3.82 -31.25
C PRO A 117 0.76 -4.07 -32.45
N HIS A 118 1.52 -3.06 -32.87
CA HIS A 118 2.44 -3.09 -34.02
C HIS A 118 3.90 -3.36 -33.60
N ARG A 119 4.12 -3.86 -32.38
CA ARG A 119 5.43 -4.25 -31.85
C ARG A 119 5.35 -5.67 -31.29
N SER A 120 6.44 -6.42 -31.45
CA SER A 120 6.55 -7.75 -30.82
C SER A 120 6.54 -7.66 -29.29
N VAL A 121 6.43 -8.80 -28.63
CA VAL A 121 6.51 -8.92 -27.16
C VAL A 121 7.85 -8.36 -26.66
N LEU A 122 8.96 -8.73 -27.30
CA LEU A 122 10.29 -8.20 -26.97
C LEU A 122 10.37 -6.68 -27.13
N GLU A 123 9.86 -6.16 -28.24
CA GLU A 123 9.87 -4.72 -28.52
C GLU A 123 8.98 -3.94 -27.55
N ASN A 124 7.83 -4.52 -27.11
CA ASN A 124 7.00 -3.96 -26.07
C ASN A 124 7.74 -3.90 -24.72
N ALA A 125 8.39 -4.98 -24.33
CA ALA A 125 9.17 -5.03 -23.09
C ALA A 125 10.38 -4.07 -23.13
N ALA A 126 11.02 -3.92 -24.30
CA ALA A 126 12.17 -3.04 -24.50
C ALA A 126 11.83 -1.55 -24.60
N TYR A 127 10.54 -1.17 -24.74
CA TYR A 127 10.15 0.20 -25.08
C TYR A 127 10.64 1.25 -24.08
N GLY A 128 10.56 0.97 -22.77
CA GLY A 128 11.05 1.89 -21.75
C GLY A 128 12.55 2.18 -21.89
N LEU A 129 13.33 1.17 -22.23
CA LEU A 129 14.78 1.29 -22.49
C LEU A 129 15.08 2.04 -23.78
N GLU A 130 14.23 1.88 -24.81
CA GLU A 130 14.31 2.65 -26.05
C GLU A 130 14.14 4.15 -25.77
N VAL A 131 13.13 4.53 -24.96
CA VAL A 131 12.90 5.92 -24.53
C VAL A 131 14.09 6.47 -23.73
N GLN A 132 14.78 5.63 -22.97
CA GLN A 132 16.01 6.00 -22.26
C GLN A 132 17.23 6.17 -23.17
N GLY A 133 17.13 5.78 -24.45
CA GLY A 133 18.25 5.81 -25.41
C GLY A 133 19.23 4.66 -25.26
N VAL A 134 18.84 3.55 -24.62
CA VAL A 134 19.70 2.36 -24.48
C VAL A 134 19.91 1.71 -25.86
N PRO A 135 21.17 1.34 -26.22
CA PRO A 135 21.47 0.69 -27.49
C PRO A 135 20.67 -0.61 -27.70
N ARG A 136 20.31 -0.89 -28.96
CA ARG A 136 19.42 -2.01 -29.33
C ARG A 136 19.84 -3.37 -28.74
N PRO A 137 21.10 -3.81 -28.86
CA PRO A 137 21.49 -5.12 -28.32
C PRO A 137 21.31 -5.22 -26.80
N GLU A 138 21.61 -4.16 -26.07
CA GLU A 138 21.51 -4.12 -24.62
C GLU A 138 20.05 -4.06 -24.17
N ARG A 139 19.20 -3.26 -24.84
CA ARG A 139 17.78 -3.19 -24.47
C ARG A 139 17.04 -4.48 -24.76
N GLU A 140 17.36 -5.18 -25.88
CA GLU A 140 16.77 -6.48 -26.21
C GLU A 140 17.20 -7.56 -25.20
N ARG A 141 18.47 -7.58 -24.79
CA ARG A 141 18.96 -8.48 -23.76
C ARG A 141 18.21 -8.27 -22.43
N ARG A 142 18.12 -7.03 -21.94
CA ARG A 142 17.42 -6.70 -20.69
C ARG A 142 15.92 -6.98 -20.77
N ALA A 143 15.30 -6.72 -21.92
CA ALA A 143 13.89 -7.02 -22.14
C ALA A 143 13.63 -8.53 -22.11
N ALA A 144 14.49 -9.35 -22.74
CA ALA A 144 14.39 -10.81 -22.71
C ALA A 144 14.55 -11.36 -21.27
N GLU A 145 15.50 -10.83 -20.50
CA GLU A 145 15.65 -11.17 -19.08
C GLU A 145 14.40 -10.83 -18.26
N ALA A 146 13.80 -9.65 -18.49
CA ALA A 146 12.57 -9.25 -17.81
C ALA A 146 11.36 -10.11 -18.24
N LEU A 147 11.27 -10.51 -19.50
CA LEU A 147 10.26 -11.45 -19.99
C LEU A 147 10.43 -12.83 -19.36
N ALA A 148 11.64 -13.32 -19.24
CA ALA A 148 11.92 -14.59 -18.55
C ALA A 148 11.49 -14.54 -17.08
N LEU A 149 11.81 -13.44 -16.35
CA LEU A 149 11.34 -13.20 -14.97
C LEU A 149 9.81 -13.15 -14.88
N ALA A 150 9.13 -12.62 -15.89
CA ALA A 150 7.67 -12.60 -15.99
C ALA A 150 7.05 -13.94 -16.49
N GLY A 151 7.87 -14.98 -16.73
CA GLY A 151 7.42 -16.29 -17.19
C GLY A 151 6.98 -16.31 -18.65
N LEU A 152 7.60 -15.48 -19.49
CA LEU A 152 7.32 -15.36 -20.93
C LEU A 152 8.55 -15.71 -21.81
N ALA A 153 9.49 -16.51 -21.30
CA ALA A 153 10.58 -17.02 -22.11
C ALA A 153 10.04 -17.84 -23.31
N GLY A 154 10.52 -17.55 -24.50
CA GLY A 154 10.09 -18.20 -25.75
C GLY A 154 8.92 -17.51 -26.47
N TRP A 155 8.44 -16.35 -25.95
CA TRP A 155 7.36 -15.56 -26.55
C TRP A 155 7.85 -14.22 -27.10
N GLU A 156 9.16 -14.02 -27.21
CA GLU A 156 9.80 -12.75 -27.56
C GLU A 156 9.36 -12.22 -28.94
N ASP A 157 9.22 -13.13 -29.92
CA ASP A 157 8.88 -12.80 -31.28
C ASP A 157 7.38 -12.76 -31.59
N SER A 158 6.55 -13.13 -30.60
CA SER A 158 5.08 -13.12 -30.73
C SER A 158 4.52 -11.70 -30.70
N TRP A 159 3.26 -11.56 -31.15
CA TRP A 159 2.53 -10.30 -31.18
C TRP A 159 1.49 -10.25 -30.04
N PRO A 160 1.09 -9.05 -29.58
CA PRO A 160 0.14 -8.90 -28.48
C PRO A 160 -1.21 -9.62 -28.69
N ASP A 161 -1.71 -9.72 -29.92
CA ASP A 161 -2.96 -10.38 -30.30
C ASP A 161 -2.89 -11.92 -30.27
N GLU A 162 -1.68 -12.48 -30.27
CA GLU A 162 -1.45 -13.91 -30.09
C GLU A 162 -1.44 -14.34 -28.61
N LEU A 163 -1.49 -13.37 -27.68
CA LEU A 163 -1.37 -13.61 -26.25
C LEU A 163 -2.73 -13.60 -25.52
N SER A 164 -2.87 -14.45 -24.51
CA SER A 164 -3.97 -14.33 -23.55
C SER A 164 -3.85 -13.01 -22.74
N GLY A 165 -4.96 -12.55 -22.14
CA GLY A 165 -4.96 -11.34 -21.31
C GLY A 165 -3.93 -11.40 -20.16
N GLY A 166 -3.77 -12.56 -19.51
CA GLY A 166 -2.76 -12.77 -18.49
C GLY A 166 -1.32 -12.65 -19.03
N MET A 167 -1.06 -13.16 -20.23
CA MET A 167 0.25 -13.01 -20.88
C MET A 167 0.51 -11.57 -21.29
N GLN A 168 -0.49 -10.84 -21.79
CA GLN A 168 -0.37 -9.42 -22.08
C GLN A 168 -0.04 -8.60 -20.83
N GLN A 169 -0.63 -8.96 -19.70
CA GLN A 169 -0.30 -8.32 -18.41
C GLN A 169 1.13 -8.61 -17.97
N ARG A 170 1.60 -9.85 -18.16
CA ARG A 170 3.01 -10.23 -17.92
C ARG A 170 3.99 -9.45 -18.80
N VAL A 171 3.65 -9.17 -20.06
CA VAL A 171 4.44 -8.28 -20.93
C VAL A 171 4.48 -6.86 -20.36
N GLY A 172 3.34 -6.34 -19.88
CA GLY A 172 3.27 -5.03 -19.20
C GLY A 172 4.16 -4.96 -17.96
N LEU A 173 4.17 -6.04 -17.16
CA LEU A 173 5.05 -6.17 -15.99
C LEU A 173 6.53 -6.26 -16.43
N ALA A 174 6.86 -7.09 -17.41
CA ALA A 174 8.22 -7.20 -17.95
C ALA A 174 8.74 -5.85 -18.48
N ARG A 175 7.91 -5.09 -19.21
CA ARG A 175 8.23 -3.73 -19.66
C ARG A 175 8.61 -2.81 -18.49
N ALA A 176 7.89 -2.90 -17.38
CA ALA A 176 8.18 -2.10 -16.21
C ALA A 176 9.46 -2.56 -15.49
N LEU A 177 9.72 -3.87 -15.44
CA LEU A 177 10.92 -4.45 -14.82
C LEU A 177 12.18 -4.19 -15.64
N ALA A 178 12.09 -4.23 -16.97
CA ALA A 178 13.23 -4.06 -17.89
C ALA A 178 13.96 -2.73 -17.67
N THR A 179 13.25 -1.67 -17.28
CA THR A 179 13.84 -0.34 -17.02
C THR A 179 14.65 -0.26 -15.74
N ASP A 180 14.53 -1.27 -14.87
CA ASP A 180 15.14 -1.33 -13.55
C ASP A 180 14.80 -0.12 -12.64
N ALA A 181 13.63 0.49 -12.84
CA ALA A 181 13.15 1.60 -12.04
C ALA A 181 13.00 1.21 -10.56
N ASP A 182 13.26 2.15 -9.67
CA ASP A 182 13.19 1.94 -8.22
C ASP A 182 11.74 1.93 -7.70
N LEU A 183 10.85 2.71 -8.34
CA LEU A 183 9.43 2.82 -8.00
C LEU A 183 8.58 2.19 -9.09
N LEU A 184 7.75 1.23 -8.70
CA LEU A 184 6.75 0.59 -9.55
C LEU A 184 5.35 1.04 -9.13
N LEU A 185 4.63 1.67 -10.03
CA LEU A 185 3.24 2.10 -9.85
C LEU A 185 2.33 1.15 -10.63
N MET A 186 1.31 0.60 -9.98
CA MET A 186 0.40 -0.38 -10.56
C MET A 186 -1.05 0.10 -10.42
N ASP A 187 -1.72 0.41 -11.54
CA ASP A 187 -3.10 0.93 -11.54
C ASP A 187 -4.08 -0.18 -11.92
N GLU A 188 -4.75 -0.78 -10.92
CA GLU A 188 -5.72 -1.88 -11.07
C GLU A 188 -5.27 -2.99 -12.04
N SER A 189 -3.97 -3.29 -12.02
CA SER A 189 -3.29 -4.07 -13.05
C SER A 189 -3.78 -5.53 -13.15
N PHE A 190 -4.46 -6.05 -12.14
CA PHE A 190 -4.96 -7.44 -12.16
C PHE A 190 -6.49 -7.53 -12.28
N SER A 191 -7.20 -6.39 -12.33
CA SER A 191 -8.66 -6.36 -12.33
C SER A 191 -9.31 -7.00 -13.57
N ALA A 192 -8.64 -6.94 -14.72
CA ALA A 192 -9.12 -7.50 -15.99
C ALA A 192 -8.83 -9.00 -16.17
N LEU A 193 -8.17 -9.64 -15.19
CA LEU A 193 -7.80 -11.06 -15.26
C LEU A 193 -8.86 -11.95 -14.59
N ASP A 194 -8.99 -13.18 -15.10
CA ASP A 194 -9.78 -14.20 -14.41
C ASP A 194 -9.17 -14.55 -13.04
N PRO A 195 -9.95 -15.11 -12.10
CA PRO A 195 -9.53 -15.31 -10.72
C PRO A 195 -8.27 -16.20 -10.56
N LEU A 196 -8.10 -17.22 -11.43
CA LEU A 196 -6.95 -18.13 -11.35
C LEU A 196 -5.66 -17.42 -11.79
N ILE A 197 -5.71 -16.80 -12.97
CA ILE A 197 -4.55 -16.04 -13.53
C ILE A 197 -4.21 -14.86 -12.61
N ARG A 198 -5.21 -14.18 -12.06
CA ARG A 198 -5.00 -13.10 -11.08
C ARG A 198 -4.19 -13.58 -9.88
N ARG A 199 -4.54 -14.74 -9.32
CA ARG A 199 -3.82 -15.33 -8.19
C ARG A 199 -2.36 -15.66 -8.55
N ASP A 200 -2.14 -16.27 -9.72
CA ASP A 200 -0.80 -16.58 -10.21
C ASP A 200 0.06 -15.32 -10.38
N MET A 201 -0.53 -14.24 -10.90
CA MET A 201 0.14 -12.95 -11.05
C MET A 201 0.50 -12.30 -9.71
N GLN A 202 -0.38 -12.40 -8.71
CA GLN A 202 -0.11 -11.94 -7.35
C GLN A 202 1.05 -12.73 -6.73
N ASP A 203 1.04 -14.05 -6.85
CA ASP A 203 2.13 -14.90 -6.36
C ASP A 203 3.45 -14.57 -7.04
N GLN A 204 3.44 -14.39 -8.34
CA GLN A 204 4.61 -13.97 -9.10
C GLN A 204 5.14 -12.60 -8.64
N LEU A 205 4.25 -11.61 -8.42
CA LEU A 205 4.64 -10.30 -7.92
C LEU A 205 5.32 -10.41 -6.53
N LEU A 206 4.76 -11.20 -5.62
CA LEU A 206 5.34 -11.43 -4.29
C LEU A 206 6.70 -12.12 -4.37
N GLN A 207 6.88 -13.10 -5.26
CA GLN A 207 8.18 -13.75 -5.47
C GLN A 207 9.22 -12.79 -6.05
N LEU A 208 8.85 -11.98 -7.04
CA LEU A 208 9.71 -10.94 -7.60
C LEU A 208 10.10 -9.90 -6.55
N GLN A 209 9.16 -9.50 -5.71
CA GLN A 209 9.40 -8.51 -4.64
C GLN A 209 10.43 -9.00 -3.63
N LYS A 210 10.41 -10.27 -3.23
CA LYS A 210 11.42 -10.86 -2.33
C LYS A 210 12.85 -10.74 -2.87
N THR A 211 13.00 -10.81 -4.20
CA THR A 211 14.30 -10.76 -4.87
C THR A 211 14.71 -9.34 -5.23
N LEU A 212 13.79 -8.58 -5.82
CA LEU A 212 14.08 -7.27 -6.40
C LEU A 212 13.95 -6.12 -5.39
N LYS A 213 13.17 -6.31 -4.34
CA LYS A 213 12.94 -5.34 -3.25
C LYS A 213 12.59 -3.94 -3.76
N LYS A 214 11.76 -3.86 -4.82
CA LYS A 214 11.30 -2.59 -5.40
C LYS A 214 10.29 -1.93 -4.48
N THR A 215 10.25 -0.59 -4.47
CA THR A 215 9.16 0.16 -3.84
C THR A 215 7.95 0.12 -4.77
N ILE A 216 6.80 -0.38 -4.28
CA ILE A 216 5.60 -0.60 -5.10
C ILE A 216 4.43 0.19 -4.52
N VAL A 217 3.72 0.95 -5.36
CA VAL A 217 2.40 1.49 -5.04
C VAL A 217 1.38 0.79 -5.92
N PHE A 218 0.50 0.03 -5.30
CA PHE A 218 -0.48 -0.81 -5.97
C PHE A 218 -1.90 -0.27 -5.72
N ILE A 219 -2.65 0.01 -6.78
CA ILE A 219 -4.05 0.41 -6.68
C ILE A 219 -4.95 -0.78 -6.97
N THR A 220 -5.94 -0.99 -6.12
CA THR A 220 -7.02 -1.97 -6.34
C THR A 220 -8.34 -1.51 -5.74
N HIS A 221 -9.42 -2.10 -6.20
CA HIS A 221 -10.73 -2.05 -5.54
C HIS A 221 -11.08 -3.40 -4.86
N ASP A 222 -10.22 -4.41 -5.00
CA ASP A 222 -10.39 -5.73 -4.41
C ASP A 222 -9.65 -5.80 -3.06
N LEU A 223 -10.43 -6.01 -2.00
CA LEU A 223 -9.90 -6.08 -0.64
C LEU A 223 -8.98 -7.29 -0.45
N ASN A 224 -9.29 -8.44 -1.07
CA ASN A 224 -8.45 -9.64 -0.95
C ASN A 224 -7.08 -9.42 -1.59
N GLU A 225 -7.01 -8.67 -2.71
CA GLU A 225 -5.73 -8.24 -3.27
C GLU A 225 -4.96 -7.35 -2.31
N ALA A 226 -5.64 -6.35 -1.73
CA ALA A 226 -5.01 -5.43 -0.79
C ALA A 226 -4.43 -6.16 0.41
N MET A 227 -5.21 -7.07 1.02
CA MET A 227 -4.79 -7.86 2.17
C MET A 227 -3.66 -8.85 1.87
N ARG A 228 -3.63 -9.40 0.63
CA ARG A 228 -2.62 -10.36 0.21
C ARG A 228 -1.27 -9.72 -0.14
N LEU A 229 -1.31 -8.57 -0.79
CA LEU A 229 -0.12 -7.94 -1.39
C LEU A 229 0.48 -6.86 -0.49
N GLY A 230 -0.35 -6.15 0.29
CA GLY A 230 0.06 -4.93 0.95
C GLY A 230 0.80 -5.15 2.28
N ASP A 231 2.01 -4.63 2.38
CA ASP A 231 2.65 -4.44 3.68
C ASP A 231 1.94 -3.32 4.47
N ARG A 232 1.47 -2.29 3.76
CA ARG A 232 0.59 -1.25 4.29
C ARG A 232 -0.51 -0.93 3.29
N ILE A 233 -1.69 -0.61 3.82
CA ILE A 233 -2.91 -0.36 3.04
C ILE A 233 -3.49 0.99 3.44
N ALA A 234 -3.72 1.85 2.44
CA ALA A 234 -4.49 3.08 2.57
C ALA A 234 -5.89 2.87 2.00
N VAL A 235 -6.91 2.98 2.84
CA VAL A 235 -8.31 2.92 2.42
C VAL A 235 -8.77 4.32 2.06
N MET A 236 -9.17 4.51 0.79
CA MET A 236 -9.67 5.79 0.30
C MET A 236 -11.19 5.81 0.16
N ARG A 237 -11.80 6.90 0.66
CA ARG A 237 -13.20 7.23 0.45
C ARG A 237 -13.33 8.73 0.15
N ASP A 238 -14.12 9.09 -0.85
CA ASP A 238 -14.46 10.48 -1.18
C ASP A 238 -13.26 11.44 -1.27
N GLY A 239 -12.15 10.94 -1.84
CA GLY A 239 -10.91 11.69 -2.01
C GLY A 239 -9.99 11.70 -0.81
N ARG A 240 -10.40 11.17 0.34
CA ARG A 240 -9.61 11.13 1.59
C ARG A 240 -9.09 9.74 1.89
N ILE A 241 -7.95 9.66 2.56
CA ILE A 241 -7.51 8.43 3.22
C ILE A 241 -8.25 8.35 4.57
N VAL A 242 -9.14 7.37 4.72
CA VAL A 242 -9.96 7.19 5.92
C VAL A 242 -9.31 6.26 6.93
N GLN A 243 -8.42 5.38 6.48
CA GLN A 243 -7.58 4.55 7.33
C GLN A 243 -6.27 4.20 6.62
N LEU A 244 -5.19 4.09 7.38
CA LEU A 244 -3.89 3.64 6.94
C LEU A 244 -3.33 2.68 8.00
N GLY A 245 -2.97 1.47 7.58
CA GLY A 245 -2.44 0.44 8.49
C GLY A 245 -1.98 -0.80 7.77
N THR A 246 -1.66 -1.85 8.53
CA THR A 246 -1.45 -3.20 8.02
C THR A 246 -2.79 -3.85 7.68
N ALA A 247 -2.76 -5.00 7.00
CA ALA A 247 -3.96 -5.81 6.76
C ALA A 247 -4.67 -6.16 8.09
N GLU A 248 -3.89 -6.48 9.11
CA GLU A 248 -4.39 -6.81 10.46
C GLU A 248 -5.06 -5.59 11.13
N ASP A 249 -4.43 -4.40 11.08
CA ASP A 249 -5.02 -3.17 11.63
C ASP A 249 -6.39 -2.88 11.03
N ILE A 250 -6.55 -3.07 9.72
CA ILE A 250 -7.81 -2.80 9.01
C ILE A 250 -8.89 -3.83 9.36
N LEU A 251 -8.50 -5.09 9.60
CA LEU A 251 -9.42 -6.16 9.96
C LEU A 251 -9.84 -6.11 11.43
N ILE A 252 -8.91 -5.80 12.34
CA ILE A 252 -9.13 -5.87 13.79
C ILE A 252 -9.71 -4.56 14.32
N THR A 253 -9.20 -3.40 13.82
CA THR A 253 -9.59 -2.07 14.29
C THR A 253 -10.02 -1.17 13.14
N PRO A 254 -11.16 -1.46 12.46
CA PRO A 254 -11.65 -0.60 11.41
C PRO A 254 -11.99 0.79 11.96
N ALA A 255 -11.43 1.84 11.35
CA ALA A 255 -11.57 3.22 11.82
C ALA A 255 -12.98 3.80 11.61
N THR A 256 -13.77 3.22 10.70
CA THR A 256 -15.12 3.68 10.37
C THR A 256 -16.01 2.50 9.98
N ASP A 257 -17.35 2.69 10.05
CA ASP A 257 -18.32 1.69 9.54
C ASP A 257 -18.09 1.37 8.05
N TYR A 258 -17.62 2.35 7.29
CA TYR A 258 -17.26 2.15 5.88
C TYR A 258 -16.13 1.14 5.73
N VAL A 259 -15.08 1.23 6.53
CA VAL A 259 -13.98 0.25 6.50
C VAL A 259 -14.47 -1.10 7.02
N ALA A 260 -15.25 -1.11 8.12
CA ALA A 260 -15.84 -2.33 8.66
C ALA A 260 -16.70 -3.08 7.64
N SER A 261 -17.50 -2.35 6.83
CA SER A 261 -18.33 -2.97 5.79
C SER A 261 -17.54 -3.68 4.69
N PHE A 262 -16.32 -3.22 4.40
CA PHE A 262 -15.43 -3.90 3.45
C PHE A 262 -14.87 -5.20 4.01
N THR A 263 -14.64 -5.27 5.32
CA THR A 263 -13.95 -6.39 5.97
C THR A 263 -14.87 -7.56 6.32
N GLN A 264 -16.20 -7.42 6.11
CA GLN A 264 -17.17 -8.45 6.46
C GLN A 264 -17.00 -9.75 5.66
N ASP A 265 -16.64 -9.64 4.37
CA ASP A 265 -16.51 -10.79 3.46
C ASP A 265 -15.08 -11.34 3.36
N VAL A 266 -14.14 -10.83 4.19
CA VAL A 266 -12.74 -11.29 4.16
C VAL A 266 -12.59 -12.58 4.93
N ASP A 267 -11.92 -13.55 4.30
CA ASP A 267 -11.45 -14.75 4.99
C ASP A 267 -10.32 -14.40 5.97
N ARG A 268 -10.70 -14.06 7.19
CA ARG A 268 -9.80 -13.67 8.28
C ARG A 268 -8.73 -14.71 8.57
N THR A 269 -9.01 -15.97 8.27
CA THR A 269 -8.07 -17.07 8.55
C THR A 269 -6.82 -17.02 7.69
N ARG A 270 -6.92 -16.35 6.53
CA ARG A 270 -5.80 -16.21 5.59
C ARG A 270 -4.99 -14.95 5.78
N VAL A 271 -5.54 -13.99 6.51
CA VAL A 271 -4.91 -12.66 6.69
C VAL A 271 -4.30 -12.52 8.07
N LEU A 272 -5.03 -12.98 9.10
CA LEU A 272 -4.58 -12.84 10.48
C LEU A 272 -3.51 -13.87 10.83
N THR A 273 -2.56 -13.43 11.64
CA THR A 273 -1.45 -14.25 12.13
C THR A 273 -1.61 -14.58 13.61
N ALA A 274 -0.82 -15.52 14.09
CA ALA A 274 -0.79 -15.89 15.52
C ALA A 274 -0.46 -14.66 16.39
N GLY A 275 0.44 -13.80 15.93
CA GLY A 275 0.84 -12.56 16.61
C GLY A 275 -0.32 -11.58 16.79
N ALA A 276 -1.19 -11.46 15.76
CA ALA A 276 -2.32 -10.55 15.80
C ALA A 276 -3.40 -10.92 16.83
N ILE A 277 -3.51 -12.23 17.15
CA ILE A 277 -4.54 -12.75 18.05
C ILE A 277 -3.99 -13.34 19.35
N MET A 278 -2.68 -13.39 19.55
CA MET A 278 -2.10 -13.94 20.77
C MET A 278 -2.51 -13.13 22.01
N ALA A 279 -2.64 -13.83 23.12
CA ALA A 279 -2.76 -13.23 24.44
C ALA A 279 -1.38 -13.10 25.07
N ASP A 280 -1.20 -12.06 25.90
CA ASP A 280 -0.04 -11.99 26.78
C ASP A 280 -0.01 -13.27 27.67
N VAL A 281 1.18 -13.77 27.92
CA VAL A 281 1.40 -14.95 28.78
C VAL A 281 0.75 -14.73 30.16
N GLN A 282 0.65 -13.48 30.64
CA GLN A 282 -0.02 -13.15 31.90
C GLN A 282 -1.56 -13.18 31.82
N GLU A 283 -2.14 -12.73 30.71
CA GLU A 283 -3.61 -12.75 30.49
C GLU A 283 -4.16 -14.17 30.32
N ALA A 284 -3.38 -15.06 29.70
CA ALA A 284 -3.76 -16.47 29.51
C ALA A 284 -3.91 -17.24 30.84
N ARG A 285 -3.49 -16.67 31.93
CA ARG A 285 -3.47 -17.30 33.27
C ARG A 285 -4.82 -17.30 34.00
N GLY A 286 -5.84 -16.64 33.54
CA GLY A 286 -7.17 -16.57 34.19
C GLY A 286 -7.14 -16.31 35.71
N PRO A 287 -8.13 -15.64 36.28
CA PRO A 287 -8.15 -15.36 37.71
C PRO A 287 -8.22 -16.66 38.51
N GLY A 288 -7.19 -16.94 39.36
CA GLY A 288 -7.19 -18.02 40.32
C GLY A 288 -6.39 -19.29 39.99
N ARG A 289 -5.66 -19.33 38.87
CA ARG A 289 -4.73 -20.44 38.57
C ARG A 289 -3.29 -20.08 38.94
N THR A 290 -2.59 -21.02 39.60
CA THR A 290 -1.16 -20.92 39.90
C THR A 290 -0.40 -20.71 38.59
N ALA A 291 0.49 -19.71 38.55
CA ALA A 291 1.21 -19.31 37.37
C ALA A 291 2.05 -20.45 36.85
N ALA A 292 1.64 -21.08 35.72
CA ALA A 292 2.51 -21.99 34.98
C ALA A 292 3.74 -21.21 34.49
N SER A 293 4.93 -21.78 34.65
CA SER A 293 6.15 -21.19 34.12
C SER A 293 6.12 -21.19 32.59
N PRO A 294 6.89 -20.32 31.90
CA PRO A 294 7.02 -20.38 30.44
C PRO A 294 7.39 -21.78 29.93
N GLU A 295 8.21 -22.52 30.67
CA GLU A 295 8.63 -23.88 30.33
C GLU A 295 7.47 -24.86 30.42
N GLU A 296 6.61 -24.75 31.44
CA GLU A 296 5.41 -25.57 31.59
C GLU A 296 4.38 -25.31 30.48
N ILE A 297 4.21 -24.05 30.07
CA ILE A 297 3.34 -23.67 28.95
C ILE A 297 3.89 -24.27 27.65
N LEU A 298 5.19 -24.13 27.39
CA LEU A 298 5.84 -24.72 26.22
C LEU A 298 5.77 -26.23 26.18
N ALA A 299 5.82 -26.89 27.34
CA ALA A 299 5.74 -28.35 27.45
C ALA A 299 4.30 -28.88 27.24
N ALA A 300 3.29 -28.09 27.65
CA ALA A 300 1.87 -28.44 27.53
C ALA A 300 1.27 -28.06 26.17
N ALA A 301 1.90 -27.14 25.42
CA ALA A 301 1.37 -26.61 24.18
C ALA A 301 1.28 -27.71 23.10
N PRO A 302 0.14 -27.80 22.37
CA PRO A 302 -0.04 -28.77 21.30
C PRO A 302 0.82 -28.47 20.07
N ALA A 303 1.22 -27.20 19.91
CA ALA A 303 2.13 -26.73 18.87
C ALA A 303 2.88 -25.50 19.33
N ARG A 304 4.05 -25.25 18.72
CA ARG A 304 4.82 -24.01 18.84
C ARG A 304 4.86 -23.36 17.47
N VAL A 305 4.50 -22.08 17.40
CA VAL A 305 4.42 -21.32 16.16
C VAL A 305 5.11 -19.97 16.34
N THR A 306 5.45 -19.31 15.25
CA THR A 306 5.96 -17.92 15.27
C THR A 306 4.80 -16.94 15.20
N ALA A 307 5.07 -15.65 15.51
CA ALA A 307 4.07 -14.59 15.42
C ALA A 307 3.47 -14.47 14.00
N ASP A 308 4.27 -14.73 12.96
CA ASP A 308 3.85 -14.61 11.55
C ASP A 308 3.07 -15.81 11.03
N THR A 309 2.88 -16.86 11.85
CA THR A 309 2.14 -18.06 11.43
C THR A 309 0.66 -17.71 11.18
N PRO A 310 0.11 -18.01 9.98
CA PRO A 310 -1.31 -17.76 9.68
C PRO A 310 -2.22 -18.50 10.65
N ILE A 311 -3.31 -17.87 11.11
CA ILE A 311 -4.23 -18.52 12.05
C ILE A 311 -4.91 -19.76 11.47
N ALA A 312 -4.97 -19.89 10.14
CA ALA A 312 -5.43 -21.12 9.47
C ALA A 312 -4.68 -22.37 9.92
N GLU A 313 -3.40 -22.27 10.23
CA GLU A 313 -2.56 -23.37 10.68
C GLU A 313 -2.81 -23.75 12.15
N LEU A 314 -3.45 -22.87 12.92
CA LEU A 314 -3.73 -23.07 14.34
C LEU A 314 -4.97 -23.92 14.60
N PHE A 315 -5.85 -24.12 13.61
CA PHE A 315 -7.09 -24.86 13.80
C PHE A 315 -6.84 -26.32 14.18
N THR A 316 -5.91 -27.00 13.50
CA THR A 316 -5.59 -28.40 13.79
C THR A 316 -5.06 -28.59 15.21
N PRO A 317 -4.01 -27.88 15.67
CA PRO A 317 -3.52 -28.04 17.04
C PRO A 317 -4.57 -27.59 18.08
N CYS A 318 -5.34 -26.53 17.83
CA CYS A 318 -6.40 -26.08 18.77
C CYS A 318 -7.56 -27.08 18.86
N SER A 319 -7.84 -27.86 17.82
CA SER A 319 -8.92 -28.86 17.83
C SER A 319 -8.53 -30.14 18.58
N THR A 320 -7.25 -30.43 18.71
CA THR A 320 -6.72 -31.69 19.31
C THR A 320 -6.38 -31.51 20.79
N SER A 321 -6.34 -30.28 21.31
CA SER A 321 -5.97 -29.99 22.70
C SER A 321 -6.73 -28.80 23.25
N THR A 322 -6.99 -28.83 24.57
CA THR A 322 -7.52 -27.69 25.33
C THR A 322 -6.43 -26.73 25.79
N ALA A 323 -5.16 -27.12 25.70
CA ALA A 323 -4.04 -26.24 25.98
C ALA A 323 -3.86 -25.23 24.84
N PRO A 324 -3.46 -23.97 25.16
CA PRO A 324 -3.23 -22.96 24.14
C PRO A 324 -2.01 -23.29 23.28
N VAL A 325 -2.02 -22.84 22.02
CA VAL A 325 -0.84 -22.89 21.13
C VAL A 325 0.17 -21.86 21.63
N ALA A 326 1.44 -22.24 21.75
CA ALA A 326 2.51 -21.34 22.16
C ALA A 326 3.06 -20.55 20.98
N VAL A 327 3.18 -19.23 21.15
CA VAL A 327 3.83 -18.34 20.17
C VAL A 327 5.24 -18.05 20.67
N VAL A 328 6.24 -18.32 19.84
CA VAL A 328 7.65 -18.19 20.18
C VAL A 328 8.37 -17.25 19.22
N ASP A 329 9.43 -16.63 19.71
CA ASP A 329 10.34 -15.83 18.88
C ASP A 329 11.34 -16.71 18.10
N GLU A 330 12.24 -16.09 17.33
CA GLU A 330 13.29 -16.77 16.56
C GLU A 330 14.28 -17.58 17.43
N ARG A 331 14.35 -17.30 18.75
CA ARG A 331 15.18 -17.99 19.72
C ARG A 331 14.44 -19.13 20.41
N GLY A 332 13.14 -19.28 20.13
CA GLY A 332 12.26 -20.27 20.76
C GLY A 332 11.75 -19.84 22.15
N GLU A 333 11.91 -18.58 22.52
CA GLU A 333 11.37 -18.03 23.77
C GLU A 333 9.87 -17.73 23.63
N LEU A 334 9.10 -17.99 24.68
CA LEU A 334 7.66 -17.77 24.68
C LEU A 334 7.33 -16.27 24.73
N ILE A 335 6.68 -15.76 23.67
CA ILE A 335 6.24 -14.38 23.57
C ILE A 335 4.73 -14.19 23.76
N GLY A 336 3.94 -15.26 23.61
CA GLY A 336 2.48 -15.22 23.78
C GLY A 336 1.86 -16.59 23.63
N VAL A 337 0.54 -16.64 23.78
CA VAL A 337 -0.23 -17.88 23.59
C VAL A 337 -1.53 -17.61 22.85
N VAL A 338 -2.00 -18.58 22.06
CA VAL A 338 -3.31 -18.51 21.38
C VAL A 338 -4.24 -19.56 21.98
N PRO A 339 -5.19 -19.15 22.85
CA PRO A 339 -6.25 -20.02 23.31
C PRO A 339 -7.25 -20.32 22.17
N GLY A 340 -7.79 -21.54 22.11
CA GLY A 340 -8.82 -21.90 21.12
C GLY A 340 -10.05 -20.99 21.14
N SER A 341 -10.42 -20.44 22.30
CA SER A 341 -11.50 -19.46 22.45
C SER A 341 -11.24 -18.14 21.68
N ARG A 342 -10.00 -17.64 21.65
CA ARG A 342 -9.63 -16.46 20.87
C ARG A 342 -9.70 -16.73 19.37
N LEU A 343 -9.23 -17.91 18.95
CA LEU A 343 -9.34 -18.33 17.55
C LEU A 343 -10.81 -18.37 17.09
N LEU A 344 -11.71 -18.89 17.94
CA LEU A 344 -13.13 -18.91 17.63
C LEU A 344 -13.79 -17.53 17.67
N ALA A 345 -13.39 -16.65 18.59
CA ALA A 345 -13.91 -15.28 18.69
C ALA A 345 -13.62 -14.48 17.41
N VAL A 346 -12.42 -14.62 16.86
CA VAL A 346 -12.04 -13.92 15.61
C VAL A 346 -12.91 -14.34 14.40
N LEU A 347 -13.46 -15.55 14.42
CA LEU A 347 -14.36 -16.04 13.36
C LEU A 347 -15.82 -15.65 13.56
N GLY A 348 -16.23 -15.39 14.81
CA GLY A 348 -17.65 -15.28 15.20
C GLY A 348 -18.19 -13.87 15.37
N GLU A 349 -17.36 -12.83 15.52
CA GLU A 349 -17.82 -11.47 15.79
C GLU A 349 -17.53 -10.51 14.64
N PRO A 350 -18.53 -9.73 14.16
CA PRO A 350 -18.24 -8.48 13.48
C PRO A 350 -17.62 -7.54 14.51
N MET A 351 -16.34 -7.17 14.32
CA MET A 351 -15.67 -6.26 15.23
C MET A 351 -16.35 -4.89 15.20
N THR A 352 -16.81 -4.45 16.34
CA THR A 352 -17.37 -3.10 16.52
C THR A 352 -16.27 -2.06 16.35
N PRO A 353 -16.52 -0.96 15.61
CA PRO A 353 -15.53 0.10 15.44
C PRO A 353 -15.11 0.65 16.81
N GLN A 354 -13.81 0.64 17.07
CA GLN A 354 -13.27 1.33 18.25
C GLN A 354 -13.13 2.82 17.88
N PRO A 355 -13.58 3.76 18.72
CA PRO A 355 -13.36 5.17 18.42
C PRO A 355 -11.86 5.43 18.26
N PRO A 356 -11.45 6.27 17.30
CA PRO A 356 -10.05 6.55 17.06
C PRO A 356 -9.40 7.02 18.35
N ALA A 357 -8.29 6.38 18.72
CA ALA A 357 -7.44 6.86 19.81
C ALA A 357 -7.13 8.32 19.49
N ALA A 358 -7.43 9.21 20.44
CA ALA A 358 -7.24 10.64 20.29
C ALA A 358 -5.83 10.89 19.73
N ALA A 359 -5.76 11.53 18.58
CA ALA A 359 -4.50 11.85 17.93
C ALA A 359 -3.60 12.54 18.95
N ALA A 360 -2.40 12.01 19.15
CA ALA A 360 -1.41 12.64 20.01
C ALA A 360 -1.27 14.11 19.59
N PRO A 361 -1.29 15.08 20.51
CA PRO A 361 -1.21 16.48 20.16
C PRO A 361 0.10 16.70 19.38
N ALA A 362 -0.02 17.35 18.23
CA ALA A 362 1.12 17.76 17.43
C ALA A 362 2.13 18.51 18.31
N PRO A 363 3.45 18.29 18.12
CA PRO A 363 4.44 19.01 18.89
C PRO A 363 4.24 20.52 18.67
N SER A 364 4.00 21.23 19.76
CA SER A 364 3.82 22.67 19.79
C SER A 364 5.01 23.37 19.15
N ALA A 365 4.74 24.19 18.14
CA ALA A 365 5.73 25.06 17.50
C ALA A 365 6.45 25.90 18.58
N PRO A 366 7.76 26.16 18.43
CA PRO A 366 8.51 26.96 19.38
C PRO A 366 7.93 28.38 19.43
N ARG A 367 7.54 28.80 20.62
CA ARG A 367 7.07 30.17 20.89
C ARG A 367 8.19 31.14 20.50
N THR A 368 7.97 31.92 19.48
CA THR A 368 8.81 33.09 19.19
C THR A 368 8.73 34.06 20.35
N ALA A 369 9.90 34.44 20.87
CA ALA A 369 10.04 35.44 21.94
C ALA A 369 9.51 36.83 21.47
N PRO A 370 8.93 37.65 22.33
CA PRO A 370 8.42 38.95 21.96
C PRO A 370 9.57 39.90 21.60
N GLU A 371 9.48 40.54 20.43
CA GLU A 371 10.35 41.65 20.02
C GLU A 371 10.31 42.79 21.05
N ARG A 372 11.48 43.15 21.55
CA ARG A 372 11.68 44.33 22.39
C ARG A 372 11.42 45.56 21.54
N THR A 373 10.36 46.27 21.81
CA THR A 373 10.06 47.61 21.29
C THR A 373 11.13 48.59 21.74
N ALA A 374 11.98 49.04 20.82
CA ALA A 374 12.92 50.15 21.08
C ALA A 374 12.15 51.47 21.06
N ALA A 375 12.04 52.09 22.22
CA ALA A 375 11.54 53.47 22.37
C ALA A 375 12.50 54.46 21.73
N LYS A 376 12.05 55.19 20.72
CA LYS A 376 12.73 56.36 20.18
C LYS A 376 12.53 57.54 21.13
N ALA A 377 13.60 57.96 21.79
CA ALA A 377 13.67 59.24 22.49
C ALA A 377 13.73 60.38 21.46
N VAL A 378 12.78 61.28 21.56
CA VAL A 378 12.79 62.61 20.90
C VAL A 378 13.57 63.52 21.82
N ALA A 379 14.69 64.08 21.32
CA ALA A 379 15.28 65.29 21.88
C ALA A 379 15.42 66.30 20.74
N GLY A 380 14.86 67.44 20.96
CA GLY A 380 14.83 68.55 20.04
C GLY A 380 16.12 69.35 19.98
N ALA A 381 16.32 70.03 18.93
CA ALA A 381 16.68 71.42 18.74
C ALA A 381 16.59 71.73 17.23
#